data_b413566c43ce10e9c056409317d4c877
#
_entry.id   b413566c43ce10e9c056409317d4c877
#
_cell.length_a   1.000
_cell.length_b   1.000
_cell.length_c   1.000
_cell.angle_alpha   90.00
_cell.angle_beta   90.00
_cell.angle_gamma   90.00
#
_symmetry.space_group_name_H-M   'P 1'
#
loop_
_entity.id
_entity.type
_entity.pdbx_description
1 polymer ?
#
loop_
_entity_poly.entity_id
_entity_poly.type
_entity_poly.pdbx_seq_one_letter_code
_entity_poly.pdbx_strand_id
1 'polypeptide(L)'
;VNRIHSFKNIHQHLDLIAGLPYEDYDSFHRSFNDVYALRPQQLQLGFLKVLKGSHMKEMTEEYGIVHKELEPYEVLGTRWLPYEDILKLKMVESMVELYYNSGQFQNTIACVEPLFEDAFTLYEKLGQFYEKKGYSEISHSRMRRYEILLEFVKEELEEKSAGKSGNQDPEVENPAGKAAEDCRGMETATWEKVA
;
A
#
# COMPACT_ATOMS: atom_id res chain seq x y z
N VAL A 1 -20.40 -5.69 1.60
CA VAL A 1 -19.14 -6.43 1.79
C VAL A 1 -19.29 -7.43 2.91
N ASN A 2 -19.47 -7.03 4.18
CA ASN A 2 -19.48 -7.93 5.35
C ASN A 2 -20.49 -9.07 5.27
N ARG A 3 -21.71 -8.83 4.74
CA ARG A 3 -22.71 -9.87 4.53
C ARG A 3 -22.27 -10.91 3.49
N ILE A 4 -21.57 -10.50 2.43
CA ILE A 4 -21.04 -11.42 1.41
C ILE A 4 -19.84 -12.18 1.99
N HIS A 5 -18.99 -11.50 2.75
CA HIS A 5 -17.83 -12.12 3.41
C HIS A 5 -18.24 -13.27 4.35
N SER A 6 -19.40 -13.14 5.04
CA SER A 6 -19.89 -14.20 5.93
C SER A 6 -20.21 -15.52 5.24
N PHE A 7 -20.49 -15.53 3.94
CA PHE A 7 -20.76 -16.74 3.17
C PHE A 7 -19.51 -17.58 2.87
N LYS A 8 -18.30 -17.02 2.95
CA LYS A 8 -16.98 -17.67 2.77
C LYS A 8 -16.75 -18.42 1.44
N ASN A 9 -17.66 -18.30 0.50
CA ASN A 9 -17.62 -18.97 -0.80
C ASN A 9 -17.66 -18.03 -2.01
N ILE A 10 -17.57 -16.71 -1.74
CA ILE A 10 -17.59 -15.67 -2.77
C ILE A 10 -16.29 -14.87 -2.65
N HIS A 11 -15.51 -14.86 -3.72
CA HIS A 11 -14.34 -14.01 -3.84
C HIS A 11 -14.78 -12.55 -4.03
N GLN A 12 -14.31 -11.65 -3.18
CA GLN A 12 -14.60 -10.23 -3.27
C GLN A 12 -13.41 -9.47 -3.84
N HIS A 13 -13.66 -8.79 -4.93
CA HIS A 13 -12.73 -7.90 -5.59
C HIS A 13 -13.28 -6.47 -5.48
N LEU A 14 -12.52 -5.57 -4.90
CA LEU A 14 -12.87 -4.16 -4.78
C LEU A 14 -11.85 -3.32 -5.53
N ASP A 15 -12.33 -2.31 -6.24
CA ASP A 15 -11.51 -1.44 -7.07
C ASP A 15 -11.56 0.00 -6.54
N LEU A 16 -10.41 0.66 -6.51
CA LEU A 16 -10.26 2.10 -6.34
C LEU A 16 -9.67 2.69 -7.62
N ILE A 17 -10.13 3.85 -8.03
CA ILE A 17 -9.66 4.53 -9.23
C ILE A 17 -9.05 5.87 -8.83
N ALA A 18 -7.74 6.01 -8.94
CA ALA A 18 -7.03 7.26 -8.72
C ALA A 18 -7.15 8.23 -9.91
N GLY A 19 -7.18 9.52 -9.62
CA GLY A 19 -7.25 10.58 -10.63
C GLY A 19 -8.65 10.95 -11.07
N LEU A 20 -9.66 10.60 -10.28
CA LEU A 20 -11.02 11.09 -10.49
C LEU A 20 -11.10 12.59 -10.18
N PRO A 21 -12.02 13.34 -10.83
CA PRO A 21 -12.28 14.73 -10.49
C PRO A 21 -12.67 14.89 -9.02
N TYR A 22 -12.20 15.98 -8.40
CA TYR A 22 -12.44 16.36 -7.00
C TYR A 22 -11.81 15.44 -5.94
N GLU A 23 -10.98 14.50 -6.33
CA GLU A 23 -10.22 13.63 -5.41
C GLU A 23 -8.75 14.02 -5.42
N ASP A 24 -8.26 14.46 -4.25
CA ASP A 24 -6.86 14.73 -3.97
C ASP A 24 -6.19 13.53 -3.28
N TYR A 25 -4.89 13.66 -3.01
CA TYR A 25 -4.10 12.59 -2.39
C TYR A 25 -4.65 12.17 -1.02
N ASP A 26 -5.03 13.13 -0.18
CA ASP A 26 -5.52 12.86 1.16
C ASP A 26 -6.91 12.19 1.15
N SER A 27 -7.78 12.57 0.19
CA SER A 27 -9.07 11.93 0.03
C SER A 27 -8.92 10.50 -0.51
N PHE A 28 -7.98 10.26 -1.42
CA PHE A 28 -7.66 8.92 -1.88
C PHE A 28 -7.08 8.05 -0.75
N HIS A 29 -6.18 8.60 0.06
CA HIS A 29 -5.63 7.93 1.26
C HIS A 29 -6.77 7.44 2.18
N ARG A 30 -7.74 8.30 2.50
CA ARG A 30 -8.91 7.92 3.31
C ARG A 30 -9.74 6.83 2.65
N SER A 31 -10.07 6.99 1.36
CA SER A 31 -10.82 6.01 0.59
C SER A 31 -10.13 4.64 0.57
N PHE A 32 -8.79 4.63 0.43
CA PHE A 32 -8.00 3.41 0.49
C PHE A 32 -8.17 2.71 1.84
N ASN A 33 -7.98 3.42 2.95
CA ASN A 33 -8.10 2.83 4.28
C ASN A 33 -9.50 2.30 4.57
N ASP A 34 -10.55 3.03 4.14
CA ASP A 34 -11.94 2.59 4.31
C ASP A 34 -12.22 1.29 3.55
N VAL A 35 -11.72 1.16 2.32
CA VAL A 35 -11.90 -0.05 1.50
C VAL A 35 -11.01 -1.19 2.00
N TYR A 36 -9.77 -0.89 2.37
CA TYR A 36 -8.84 -1.87 2.94
C TYR A 36 -9.36 -2.48 4.25
N ALA A 37 -10.00 -1.69 5.11
CA ALA A 37 -10.63 -2.15 6.35
C ALA A 37 -11.75 -3.18 6.13
N LEU A 38 -12.35 -3.22 4.94
CA LEU A 38 -13.32 -4.25 4.57
C LEU A 38 -12.68 -5.62 4.28
N ARG A 39 -11.34 -5.70 4.20
CA ARG A 39 -10.55 -6.92 3.99
C ARG A 39 -11.03 -7.74 2.76
N PRO A 40 -11.16 -7.12 1.57
CA PRO A 40 -11.48 -7.88 0.37
C PRO A 40 -10.38 -8.91 0.08
N GLN A 41 -10.70 -9.97 -0.65
CA GLN A 41 -9.68 -10.93 -1.08
C GLN A 41 -8.72 -10.32 -2.12
N GLN A 42 -9.20 -9.33 -2.87
CA GLN A 42 -8.38 -8.56 -3.81
C GLN A 42 -8.78 -7.08 -3.76
N LEU A 43 -7.80 -6.21 -3.64
CA LEU A 43 -7.95 -4.77 -3.70
C LEU A 43 -7.15 -4.23 -4.88
N GLN A 44 -7.83 -3.82 -5.93
CA GLN A 44 -7.18 -3.26 -7.12
C GLN A 44 -7.15 -1.75 -7.04
N LEU A 45 -5.96 -1.18 -7.19
CA LEU A 45 -5.79 0.24 -7.43
C LEU A 45 -5.66 0.44 -8.94
N GLY A 46 -6.61 1.17 -9.52
CA GLY A 46 -6.58 1.55 -10.92
C GLY A 46 -6.31 3.04 -11.08
N PHE A 47 -6.01 3.45 -12.31
CA PHE A 47 -5.83 4.87 -12.66
C PHE A 47 -6.83 5.23 -13.74
N LEU A 48 -7.41 6.43 -13.64
CA LEU A 48 -8.40 6.92 -14.60
C LEU A 48 -7.86 6.79 -16.03
N LYS A 49 -8.66 6.20 -16.91
CA LYS A 49 -8.39 6.12 -18.35
C LYS A 49 -9.34 7.02 -19.11
N VAL A 50 -8.78 8.00 -19.80
CA VAL A 50 -9.55 8.99 -20.58
C VAL A 50 -9.78 8.46 -21.98
N LEU A 51 -10.81 7.63 -22.14
CA LEU A 51 -11.11 6.96 -23.40
C LEU A 51 -11.59 7.96 -24.47
N LYS A 52 -11.22 7.70 -25.72
CA LYS A 52 -11.70 8.50 -26.87
C LYS A 52 -13.24 8.42 -26.98
N GLY A 53 -13.89 9.57 -27.14
CA GLY A 53 -15.35 9.67 -27.22
C GLY A 53 -16.09 9.52 -25.89
N SER A 54 -15.38 9.42 -24.75
CA SER A 54 -16.03 9.44 -23.45
C SER A 54 -16.34 10.88 -23.01
N HIS A 55 -17.36 11.04 -22.15
CA HIS A 55 -17.66 12.33 -21.53
C HIS A 55 -16.44 12.88 -20.73
N MET A 56 -15.67 12.02 -20.09
CA MET A 56 -14.45 12.42 -19.38
C MET A 56 -13.44 13.10 -20.33
N LYS A 57 -13.39 12.68 -21.60
CA LYS A 57 -12.52 13.32 -22.62
C LYS A 57 -12.95 14.74 -22.93
N GLU A 58 -14.25 15.00 -22.91
CA GLU A 58 -14.81 16.34 -23.15
C GLU A 58 -14.53 17.28 -21.97
N MET A 59 -14.43 16.73 -20.75
CA MET A 59 -14.21 17.46 -19.51
C MET A 59 -12.73 17.66 -19.14
N THR A 60 -11.79 17.19 -19.96
CA THR A 60 -10.35 17.23 -19.62
C THR A 60 -9.84 18.65 -19.35
N GLU A 61 -10.29 19.65 -20.11
CA GLU A 61 -9.89 21.04 -19.91
C GLU A 61 -10.45 21.62 -18.60
N GLU A 62 -11.73 21.38 -18.33
CA GLU A 62 -12.40 21.87 -17.11
C GLU A 62 -11.76 21.29 -15.85
N TYR A 63 -11.43 19.99 -15.85
CA TYR A 63 -10.84 19.30 -14.69
C TYR A 63 -9.31 19.34 -14.68
N GLY A 64 -8.69 19.98 -15.67
CA GLY A 64 -7.22 20.04 -15.78
C GLY A 64 -6.60 18.66 -15.89
N ILE A 65 -7.28 17.71 -16.55
CA ILE A 65 -6.78 16.35 -16.71
C ILE A 65 -5.73 16.28 -17.78
N VAL A 66 -4.54 15.86 -17.41
CA VAL A 66 -3.47 15.48 -18.33
C VAL A 66 -3.41 13.95 -18.40
N HIS A 67 -3.39 13.38 -19.60
CA HIS A 67 -3.40 11.94 -19.79
C HIS A 67 -2.53 11.54 -20.99
N LYS A 68 -2.16 10.26 -21.07
CA LYS A 68 -1.46 9.71 -22.25
C LYS A 68 -2.40 9.74 -23.47
N GLU A 69 -1.90 10.21 -24.62
CA GLU A 69 -2.66 10.20 -25.87
C GLU A 69 -2.74 8.82 -26.53
N LEU A 70 -1.80 7.94 -26.18
CA LEU A 70 -1.75 6.55 -26.61
C LEU A 70 -2.30 5.62 -25.54
N GLU A 71 -2.77 4.45 -25.97
CA GLU A 71 -3.21 3.41 -25.05
C GLU A 71 -2.16 3.13 -23.96
N PRO A 72 -2.59 2.99 -22.71
CA PRO A 72 -3.97 2.83 -22.20
C PRO A 72 -4.72 4.13 -21.87
N TYR A 73 -4.34 5.29 -22.38
CA TYR A 73 -4.96 6.62 -22.15
C TYR A 73 -5.01 7.03 -20.67
N GLU A 74 -4.04 6.57 -19.90
CA GLU A 74 -3.99 6.71 -18.46
C GLU A 74 -3.70 8.16 -18.05
N VAL A 75 -4.36 8.60 -16.97
CA VAL A 75 -4.16 9.89 -16.35
C VAL A 75 -2.71 10.06 -15.90
N LEU A 76 -2.17 11.25 -16.12
CA LEU A 76 -0.85 11.68 -15.63
C LEU A 76 -0.99 12.72 -14.51
N GLY A 77 -2.11 13.40 -14.42
CA GLY A 77 -2.42 14.35 -13.37
C GLY A 77 -3.76 15.02 -13.61
N THR A 78 -4.30 15.63 -12.56
CA THR A 78 -5.52 16.41 -12.58
C THR A 78 -5.32 17.72 -11.80
N ARG A 79 -6.32 18.61 -11.77
CA ARG A 79 -6.26 19.81 -10.94
C ARG A 79 -6.06 19.52 -9.45
N TRP A 80 -6.51 18.36 -8.96
CA TRP A 80 -6.49 17.96 -7.53
C TRP A 80 -5.36 16.99 -7.22
N LEU A 81 -4.91 16.21 -8.21
CA LEU A 81 -3.91 15.16 -8.03
C LEU A 81 -2.77 15.37 -9.06
N PRO A 82 -1.67 16.03 -8.67
CA PRO A 82 -0.54 16.30 -9.56
C PRO A 82 0.21 15.02 -9.93
N TYR A 83 1.06 15.09 -10.94
CA TYR A 83 1.80 13.95 -11.48
C TYR A 83 2.67 13.23 -10.43
N GLU A 84 3.29 13.98 -9.54
CA GLU A 84 4.11 13.42 -8.47
C GLU A 84 3.30 12.52 -7.54
N ASP A 85 2.05 12.89 -7.24
CA ASP A 85 1.17 12.08 -6.41
C ASP A 85 0.65 10.85 -7.16
N ILE A 86 0.41 10.95 -8.47
CA ILE A 86 0.13 9.76 -9.31
C ILE A 86 1.29 8.76 -9.23
N LEU A 87 2.55 9.23 -9.27
CA LEU A 87 3.71 8.34 -9.13
C LEU A 87 3.77 7.66 -7.76
N LYS A 88 3.49 8.39 -6.67
CA LYS A 88 3.41 7.79 -5.33
C LYS A 88 2.31 6.72 -5.26
N LEU A 89 1.13 7.00 -5.81
CA LEU A 89 0.03 6.03 -5.84
C LEU A 89 0.37 4.78 -6.67
N LYS A 90 1.19 4.90 -7.72
CA LYS A 90 1.70 3.75 -8.48
C LYS A 90 2.65 2.89 -7.65
N MET A 91 3.46 3.49 -6.78
CA MET A 91 4.28 2.72 -5.84
C MET A 91 3.40 1.98 -4.82
N VAL A 92 2.36 2.65 -4.29
CA VAL A 92 1.38 2.01 -3.38
C VAL A 92 0.69 0.83 -4.09
N GLU A 93 0.19 1.03 -5.31
CA GLU A 93 -0.41 -0.03 -6.13
C GLU A 93 0.51 -1.25 -6.25
N SER A 94 1.77 -1.02 -6.63
CA SER A 94 2.76 -2.09 -6.78
C SER A 94 2.97 -2.88 -5.47
N MET A 95 3.01 -2.20 -4.33
CA MET A 95 3.18 -2.86 -3.03
C MET A 95 1.94 -3.63 -2.59
N VAL A 96 0.74 -3.09 -2.85
CA VAL A 96 -0.53 -3.80 -2.61
C VAL A 96 -0.60 -5.06 -3.47
N GLU A 97 -0.23 -4.99 -4.75
CA GLU A 97 -0.21 -6.15 -5.63
C GLU A 97 0.77 -7.23 -5.14
N LEU A 98 1.98 -6.82 -4.74
CA LEU A 98 3.02 -7.73 -4.27
C LEU A 98 2.71 -8.39 -2.92
N TYR A 99 2.21 -7.64 -1.95
CA TYR A 99 2.15 -8.06 -0.56
C TYR A 99 0.74 -8.37 -0.07
N TYR A 100 -0.30 -7.76 -0.63
CA TYR A 100 -1.69 -8.03 -0.29
C TYR A 100 -2.34 -9.01 -1.28
N ASN A 101 -2.44 -8.62 -2.56
CA ASN A 101 -3.19 -9.37 -3.58
C ASN A 101 -2.57 -10.73 -3.91
N SER A 102 -1.24 -10.87 -3.79
CA SER A 102 -0.57 -12.15 -3.97
C SER A 102 -1.00 -13.24 -2.99
N GLY A 103 -1.59 -12.85 -1.85
CA GLY A 103 -2.00 -13.76 -0.77
C GLY A 103 -0.85 -14.46 -0.04
N GLN A 104 0.41 -14.21 -0.45
CA GLN A 104 1.57 -14.95 0.07
C GLN A 104 2.09 -14.41 1.41
N PHE A 105 1.76 -13.16 1.75
CA PHE A 105 2.33 -12.43 2.89
C PHE A 105 1.30 -12.04 3.94
N GLN A 106 0.09 -12.61 3.90
CA GLN A 106 -1.04 -12.21 4.75
C GLN A 106 -0.70 -12.19 6.25
N ASN A 107 -0.05 -13.26 6.74
CA ASN A 107 0.32 -13.34 8.16
C ASN A 107 1.40 -12.31 8.53
N THR A 108 2.37 -12.10 7.64
CA THR A 108 3.45 -11.14 7.89
C THR A 108 2.93 -9.71 7.84
N ILE A 109 2.09 -9.37 6.87
CA ILE A 109 1.45 -8.04 6.80
C ILE A 109 0.59 -7.79 8.04
N ALA A 110 -0.17 -8.77 8.50
CA ALA A 110 -0.97 -8.64 9.73
C ALA A 110 -0.12 -8.34 10.98
N CYS A 111 1.14 -8.82 11.04
CA CYS A 111 2.08 -8.49 12.12
C CYS A 111 2.73 -7.11 11.94
N VAL A 112 2.95 -6.68 10.71
CA VAL A 112 3.65 -5.43 10.39
C VAL A 112 2.70 -4.23 10.45
N GLU A 113 1.46 -4.41 10.02
CA GLU A 113 0.44 -3.35 9.92
C GLU A 113 0.26 -2.54 11.23
N PRO A 114 0.22 -3.14 12.44
CA PRO A 114 0.10 -2.39 13.68
C PRO A 114 1.28 -1.47 14.03
N LEU A 115 2.40 -1.59 13.32
CA LEU A 115 3.56 -0.72 13.48
C LEU A 115 3.40 0.64 12.78
N PHE A 116 2.40 0.79 11.93
CA PHE A 116 2.13 1.98 11.14
C PHE A 116 0.83 2.65 11.58
N GLU A 117 0.66 3.91 11.22
CA GLU A 117 -0.53 4.70 11.56
C GLU A 117 -1.78 4.09 10.91
N ASP A 118 -1.65 3.68 9.66
CA ASP A 118 -2.70 3.02 8.88
C ASP A 118 -2.11 2.19 7.73
N ALA A 119 -2.99 1.48 7.02
CA ALA A 119 -2.58 0.59 5.95
C ALA A 119 -2.00 1.35 4.75
N PHE A 120 -2.55 2.49 4.38
CA PHE A 120 -2.02 3.30 3.27
C PHE A 120 -0.58 3.72 3.55
N THR A 121 -0.32 4.25 4.74
CA THR A 121 1.02 4.66 5.20
C THR A 121 2.03 3.50 5.16
N LEU A 122 1.61 2.29 5.54
CA LEU A 122 2.45 1.10 5.42
C LEU A 122 2.89 0.87 3.96
N TYR A 123 1.95 0.83 3.02
CA TYR A 123 2.26 0.54 1.62
C TYR A 123 2.99 1.70 0.94
N GLU A 124 2.71 2.94 1.30
CA GLU A 124 3.43 4.11 0.80
C GLU A 124 4.90 4.07 1.21
N LYS A 125 5.19 3.88 2.50
CA LYS A 125 6.56 3.78 3.01
C LYS A 125 7.31 2.58 2.45
N LEU A 126 6.63 1.45 2.31
CA LEU A 126 7.22 0.27 1.69
C LEU A 126 7.58 0.53 0.22
N GLY A 127 6.74 1.25 -0.52
CA GLY A 127 7.02 1.68 -1.90
C GLY A 127 8.24 2.61 -1.97
N GLN A 128 8.31 3.61 -1.10
CA GLN A 128 9.46 4.51 -0.98
C GLN A 128 10.75 3.75 -0.63
N PHE A 129 10.66 2.76 0.26
CA PHE A 129 11.80 1.89 0.59
C PHE A 129 12.28 1.09 -0.62
N TYR A 130 11.34 0.51 -1.39
CA TYR A 130 11.67 -0.22 -2.62
C TYR A 130 12.39 0.66 -3.63
N GLU A 131 11.93 1.89 -3.82
CA GLU A 131 12.56 2.85 -4.73
C GLU A 131 13.95 3.27 -4.23
N LYS A 132 14.06 3.65 -2.95
CA LYS A 132 15.33 4.02 -2.29
C LYS A 132 16.41 2.95 -2.43
N LYS A 133 16.04 1.67 -2.36
CA LYS A 133 16.96 0.53 -2.46
C LYS A 133 17.15 0.01 -3.89
N GLY A 134 16.41 0.54 -4.87
CA GLY A 134 16.44 0.07 -6.27
C GLY A 134 15.83 -1.32 -6.47
N TYR A 135 14.93 -1.74 -5.59
CA TYR A 135 14.28 -3.05 -5.67
C TYR A 135 13.12 -3.09 -6.67
N SER A 136 12.60 -1.94 -7.07
CA SER A 136 11.46 -1.83 -8.00
C SER A 136 11.78 -2.33 -9.42
N GLU A 137 13.04 -2.25 -9.83
CA GLU A 137 13.47 -2.59 -11.20
C GLU A 137 13.78 -4.08 -11.40
N ILE A 138 13.81 -4.87 -10.32
CA ILE A 138 14.28 -6.26 -10.34
C ILE A 138 13.18 -7.19 -9.83
N SER A 139 12.97 -8.31 -10.52
CA SER A 139 12.07 -9.35 -10.02
C SER A 139 12.72 -10.11 -8.87
N HIS A 140 12.02 -10.20 -7.74
CA HIS A 140 12.49 -10.89 -6.54
C HIS A 140 11.77 -12.21 -6.32
N SER A 141 12.52 -13.22 -5.84
CA SER A 141 11.92 -14.47 -5.38
C SER A 141 11.05 -14.22 -4.14
N ARG A 142 10.13 -15.14 -3.83
CA ARG A 142 9.29 -15.06 -2.64
C ARG A 142 10.12 -14.91 -1.35
N MET A 143 11.21 -15.69 -1.20
CA MET A 143 12.11 -15.60 -0.05
C MET A 143 12.76 -14.23 0.05
N ARG A 144 13.28 -13.70 -1.07
CA ARG A 144 13.88 -12.37 -1.08
C ARG A 144 12.89 -11.27 -0.67
N ARG A 145 11.61 -11.40 -1.04
CA ARG A 145 10.56 -10.45 -0.62
C ARG A 145 10.31 -10.47 0.90
N TYR A 146 10.42 -11.63 1.56
CA TYR A 146 10.39 -11.70 3.02
C TYR A 146 11.59 -11.00 3.66
N GLU A 147 12.79 -11.21 3.11
CA GLU A 147 14.01 -10.53 3.57
C GLU A 147 13.90 -9.00 3.40
N ILE A 148 13.41 -8.53 2.26
CA ILE A 148 13.19 -7.10 1.99
C ILE A 148 12.20 -6.51 2.99
N LEU A 149 11.10 -7.20 3.26
CA LEU A 149 10.11 -6.75 4.24
C LEU A 149 10.71 -6.68 5.66
N LEU A 150 11.55 -7.64 6.02
CA LEU A 150 12.27 -7.62 7.29
C LEU A 150 13.28 -6.46 7.37
N GLU A 151 14.03 -6.19 6.28
CA GLU A 151 14.95 -5.04 6.18
C GLU A 151 14.19 -3.72 6.38
N PHE A 152 13.03 -3.58 5.71
CA PHE A 152 12.15 -2.42 5.82
C PHE A 152 11.68 -2.20 7.27
N VAL A 153 11.15 -3.24 7.93
CA VAL A 153 10.66 -3.14 9.30
C VAL A 153 11.79 -2.76 10.27
N LYS A 154 12.99 -3.32 10.10
CA LYS A 154 14.16 -2.97 10.91
C LYS A 154 14.53 -1.49 10.77
N GLU A 155 14.61 -0.97 9.52
CA GLU A 155 14.92 0.44 9.25
C GLU A 155 13.87 1.38 9.88
N GLU A 156 12.58 1.07 9.74
CA GLU A 156 11.49 1.84 10.35
C GLU A 156 11.52 1.84 11.89
N LEU A 157 11.87 0.72 12.52
CA LEU A 157 11.99 0.63 13.98
C LEU A 157 13.22 1.41 14.50
N GLU A 158 14.33 1.39 13.77
CA GLU A 158 15.52 2.17 14.09
C GLU A 158 15.24 3.67 13.99
N GLU A 159 14.56 4.13 12.94
CA GLU A 159 14.16 5.54 12.77
C GLU A 159 13.24 6.00 13.90
N LYS A 160 12.26 5.18 14.29
CA LYS A 160 11.35 5.47 15.42
C LYS A 160 12.07 5.53 16.76
N SER A 161 13.08 4.70 16.98
CA SER A 161 13.88 4.72 18.21
C SER A 161 14.80 5.92 18.29
N ALA A 162 15.40 6.33 17.17
CA ALA A 162 16.24 7.51 17.08
C ALA A 162 15.45 8.82 17.31
N GLY A 163 14.21 8.91 16.81
CA GLY A 163 13.32 10.04 16.99
C GLY A 163 12.80 10.24 18.43
N LYS A 164 12.80 9.18 19.26
CA LYS A 164 12.34 9.23 20.67
C LYS A 164 13.40 9.68 21.67
N SER A 165 14.65 9.88 21.27
CA SER A 165 15.74 10.31 22.18
C SER A 165 15.62 11.75 22.68
N GLY A 166 14.52 12.46 22.43
CA GLY A 166 14.31 13.86 22.81
C GLY A 166 13.39 14.15 24.00
N ASN A 167 12.57 13.21 24.47
CA ASN A 167 11.71 13.41 25.66
C ASN A 167 11.44 12.06 26.35
N GLN A 168 12.05 11.88 27.50
CA GLN A 168 11.76 10.76 28.40
C GLN A 168 10.59 11.13 29.31
N ASP A 169 9.49 10.42 29.19
CA ASP A 169 8.61 10.07 30.32
C ASP A 169 8.53 8.53 30.40
N PRO A 170 8.87 7.94 31.57
CA PRO A 170 8.91 6.48 31.72
C PRO A 170 7.55 6.02 32.27
N GLU A 171 6.70 5.47 31.44
CA GLU A 171 5.62 4.50 31.78
C GLU A 171 4.54 4.47 30.69
N VAL A 172 4.91 3.94 29.53
CA VAL A 172 3.89 3.36 28.62
C VAL A 172 4.48 2.05 28.10
N GLU A 173 3.82 0.92 28.41
CA GLU A 173 4.14 -0.37 27.83
C GLU A 173 4.29 -0.24 26.31
N ASN A 174 5.45 -0.62 25.81
CA ASN A 174 5.85 -0.44 24.42
C ASN A 174 5.19 -1.50 23.53
N PRO A 175 4.04 -1.22 22.86
CA PRO A 175 3.38 -2.21 21.99
C PRO A 175 4.27 -2.62 20.81
N ALA A 176 5.22 -1.78 20.40
CA ALA A 176 6.19 -2.10 19.36
C ALA A 176 7.21 -3.15 19.80
N GLY A 177 7.57 -3.19 21.08
CA GLY A 177 8.46 -4.23 21.65
C GLY A 177 7.81 -5.61 21.60
N LYS A 178 6.52 -5.70 21.92
CA LYS A 178 5.76 -6.95 21.91
C LYS A 178 5.54 -7.46 20.49
N ALA A 179 5.17 -6.57 19.56
CA ALA A 179 5.04 -6.93 18.14
C ALA A 179 6.36 -7.38 17.51
N ALA A 180 7.50 -6.77 17.89
CA ALA A 180 8.82 -7.19 17.44
C ALA A 180 9.27 -8.54 18.05
N GLU A 181 8.81 -8.87 19.26
CA GLU A 181 9.02 -10.20 19.87
C GLU A 181 8.13 -11.25 19.21
N ASP A 182 6.88 -10.93 18.93
CA ASP A 182 5.96 -11.82 18.20
C ASP A 182 6.45 -12.07 16.77
N CYS A 183 6.98 -11.06 16.07
CA CYS A 183 7.61 -11.24 14.75
C CYS A 183 8.89 -12.10 14.82
N ARG A 184 9.71 -11.98 15.88
CA ARG A 184 10.87 -12.86 16.10
C ARG A 184 10.49 -14.31 16.37
N GLY A 185 9.37 -14.53 17.11
CA GLY A 185 8.82 -15.87 17.31
C GLY A 185 8.31 -16.51 16.01
N MET A 186 7.85 -15.72 15.05
CA MET A 186 7.45 -16.20 13.72
C MET A 186 8.65 -16.52 12.80
N GLU A 187 9.79 -15.87 12.97
CA GLU A 187 11.03 -16.21 12.25
C GLU A 187 11.42 -17.67 12.47
N THR A 188 11.42 -18.15 13.71
CA THR A 188 11.76 -19.55 14.03
C THR A 188 10.71 -20.55 13.53
N ALA A 189 9.41 -20.24 13.68
CA ALA A 189 8.33 -21.14 13.29
C ALA A 189 8.12 -21.23 11.76
N THR A 190 8.45 -20.17 11.02
CA THR A 190 8.31 -20.15 9.55
C THR A 190 9.51 -20.81 8.87
N TRP A 191 10.72 -20.66 9.43
CA TRP A 191 11.93 -21.30 8.91
C TRP A 191 11.92 -22.83 9.09
N GLU A 192 11.37 -23.35 10.21
CA GLU A 192 11.26 -24.80 10.45
C GLU A 192 10.21 -25.50 9.56
N LYS A 193 9.27 -24.76 8.96
CA LYS A 193 8.24 -25.32 8.06
C LYS A 193 8.59 -25.26 6.58
N VAL A 194 9.64 -24.55 6.20
CA VAL A 194 10.06 -24.33 4.80
C VAL A 194 11.40 -25.03 4.49
N ALA A 195 12.11 -25.52 5.51
CA ALA A 195 13.25 -26.41 5.39
C ALA A 195 12.80 -27.87 5.36
#